data_ee3d24f89cc6160c22d44be126d03114
#
_entry.id   ee3d24f89cc6160c22d44be126d03114
#
_cell.length_a   1.000
_cell.length_b   1.000
_cell.length_c   1.000
_cell.angle_alpha   90.00
_cell.angle_beta   90.00
_cell.angle_gamma   90.00
#
_symmetry.space_group_name_H-M   'P 1'
#
loop_
_entity.id
_entity.type
_entity.pdbx_description
1 polymer ?
#
loop_
_entity_poly.entity_id
_entity_poly.type
_entity_poly.pdbx_seq_one_letter_code
_entity_poly.pdbx_strand_id
1 'polypeptide(L)'
;MFTIEHQKSKAPAVFRTAEEGAKNGASDKYLFIPTVDVIDDLSKFGWDIYDVGQQKSKTSPDTTRHLVRFRHNDFGSVGLNGNVPEILFTNSHDRTKSMTFHVGLFRLICSNGLVIADKTFGKLNLKHNTVMGYSFEDVREMITGVTETLPTVFDKIKSFEQTELNESQAVELAIQAFAARYTEYNKDGNLDRSGIVSSVDINKLLIPYRAEDAPNNLWTVYNRVQEKIMGGDFKHVGSDGILRQARPIKNIMLNLSINERLWEVAEQFA
;
A
#
# COMPACT_ATOMS: atom_id res chain seq x y z
N MET A 1 13.63 -10.37 11.66
CA MET A 1 13.86 -10.57 10.21
C MET A 1 13.62 -12.04 9.90
N PHE A 2 12.79 -12.38 8.92
CA PHE A 2 12.56 -13.77 8.55
C PHE A 2 13.76 -14.32 7.77
N THR A 3 14.05 -15.61 7.90
CA THR A 3 15.12 -16.24 7.12
C THR A 3 14.77 -16.24 5.62
N ILE A 4 15.78 -16.25 4.76
CA ILE A 4 15.60 -16.34 3.30
C ILE A 4 14.76 -17.58 2.92
N GLU A 5 14.95 -18.71 3.60
CA GLU A 5 14.19 -19.95 3.37
C GLU A 5 12.69 -19.77 3.68
N HIS A 6 12.38 -19.08 4.76
CA HIS A 6 10.98 -18.74 5.09
C HIS A 6 10.37 -17.85 4.02
N GLN A 7 11.08 -16.84 3.54
CA GLN A 7 10.63 -15.95 2.47
C GLN A 7 10.42 -16.70 1.15
N LYS A 8 11.33 -17.60 0.78
CA LYS A 8 11.18 -18.47 -0.41
C LYS A 8 9.95 -19.36 -0.33
N SER A 9 9.67 -19.95 0.83
CA SER A 9 8.46 -20.75 1.04
C SER A 9 7.18 -19.92 0.96
N LYS A 10 7.21 -18.68 1.48
CA LYS A 10 6.07 -17.77 1.50
C LYS A 10 5.73 -17.21 0.11
N ALA A 11 6.74 -16.91 -0.69
CA ALA A 11 6.58 -16.27 -2.00
C ALA A 11 7.60 -16.79 -3.03
N PRO A 12 7.45 -18.03 -3.53
CA PRO A 12 8.37 -18.63 -4.50
C PRO A 12 8.51 -17.81 -5.80
N ALA A 13 7.47 -17.07 -6.22
CA ALA A 13 7.53 -16.21 -7.40
C ALA A 13 8.60 -15.11 -7.31
N VAL A 14 8.90 -14.63 -6.11
CA VAL A 14 9.95 -13.61 -5.87
C VAL A 14 11.33 -14.15 -6.24
N PHE A 15 11.57 -15.45 -6.02
CA PHE A 15 12.89 -16.08 -6.15
C PHE A 15 13.03 -16.90 -7.43
N ARG A 16 12.15 -16.68 -8.42
CA ARG A 16 12.23 -17.35 -9.72
C ARG A 16 13.42 -16.87 -10.52
N THR A 17 14.17 -17.81 -11.12
CA THR A 17 15.33 -17.51 -11.96
C THR A 17 14.98 -17.31 -13.44
N ALA A 18 15.87 -16.68 -14.21
CA ALA A 18 15.68 -16.41 -15.63
C ALA A 18 15.49 -17.68 -16.48
N GLU A 19 16.19 -18.76 -16.14
CA GLU A 19 16.07 -20.05 -16.85
C GLU A 19 14.67 -20.64 -16.77
N GLU A 20 14.04 -20.54 -15.61
CA GLU A 20 12.66 -20.98 -15.39
C GLU A 20 11.65 -20.06 -16.08
N GLY A 21 11.96 -18.77 -16.20
CA GLY A 21 11.09 -17.75 -16.81
C GLY A 21 11.03 -17.84 -18.33
N ALA A 22 12.11 -18.21 -18.99
CA ALA A 22 12.24 -18.19 -20.46
C ALA A 22 11.35 -19.22 -21.19
N LYS A 23 10.85 -20.25 -20.50
CA LYS A 23 10.19 -21.41 -21.13
C LYS A 23 8.74 -21.23 -21.58
N ASN A 24 8.11 -20.09 -21.40
CA ASN A 24 6.65 -19.96 -21.58
C ASN A 24 6.22 -19.06 -22.73
N GLY A 25 6.57 -19.38 -24.00
CA GLY A 25 5.93 -18.83 -25.21
C GLY A 25 5.78 -17.30 -25.21
N ALA A 26 6.80 -16.55 -24.73
CA ALA A 26 6.84 -15.11 -24.77
C ALA A 26 6.95 -14.60 -26.21
N SER A 27 6.40 -13.40 -26.51
CA SER A 27 6.76 -12.69 -27.72
C SER A 27 8.23 -12.29 -27.65
N ASP A 28 8.90 -12.14 -28.80
CA ASP A 28 10.30 -11.69 -28.91
C ASP A 28 10.58 -10.33 -28.21
N LYS A 29 9.53 -9.61 -27.83
CA LYS A 29 9.59 -8.32 -27.12
C LYS A 29 9.50 -8.46 -25.61
N TYR A 30 9.20 -9.65 -25.07
CA TYR A 30 9.12 -9.83 -23.62
C TYR A 30 10.51 -10.03 -23.03
N LEU A 31 10.83 -9.23 -22.02
CA LEU A 31 12.03 -9.37 -21.21
C LEU A 31 11.64 -9.93 -19.84
N PHE A 32 12.12 -11.11 -19.51
CA PHE A 32 12.02 -11.63 -18.15
C PHE A 32 13.01 -10.89 -17.26
N ILE A 33 12.51 -10.31 -16.18
CA ILE A 33 13.33 -9.61 -15.19
C ILE A 33 13.16 -10.34 -13.86
N PRO A 34 14.20 -11.05 -13.40
CA PRO A 34 14.17 -11.71 -12.09
C PRO A 34 13.96 -10.67 -10.98
N THR A 35 13.06 -10.95 -10.07
CA THR A 35 12.84 -10.07 -8.91
C THR A 35 14.07 -10.04 -8.00
N VAL A 36 14.87 -11.11 -7.99
CA VAL A 36 16.13 -11.17 -7.23
C VAL A 36 17.14 -10.12 -7.70
N ASP A 37 17.21 -9.81 -9.00
CA ASP A 37 18.12 -8.78 -9.53
C ASP A 37 17.73 -7.39 -8.99
N VAL A 38 16.42 -7.12 -8.89
CA VAL A 38 15.90 -5.88 -8.28
C VAL A 38 16.23 -5.83 -6.79
N ILE A 39 16.13 -6.96 -6.09
CA ILE A 39 16.49 -7.07 -4.67
C ILE A 39 17.97 -6.74 -4.48
N ASP A 40 18.84 -7.33 -5.30
CA ASP A 40 20.29 -7.11 -5.23
C ASP A 40 20.65 -5.64 -5.53
N ASP A 41 19.94 -5.02 -6.47
CA ASP A 41 20.15 -3.61 -6.80
C ASP A 41 19.71 -2.69 -5.65
N LEU A 42 18.57 -2.93 -5.04
CA LEU A 42 18.07 -2.15 -3.90
C LEU A 42 18.96 -2.31 -2.66
N SER A 43 19.48 -3.50 -2.42
CA SER A 43 20.43 -3.76 -1.31
C SER A 43 21.72 -2.95 -1.43
N LYS A 44 22.22 -2.66 -2.63
CA LYS A 44 23.38 -1.78 -2.86
C LYS A 44 23.17 -0.35 -2.35
N PHE A 45 21.90 0.07 -2.23
CA PHE A 45 21.49 1.37 -1.70
C PHE A 45 20.99 1.30 -0.24
N GLY A 46 21.23 0.19 0.45
CA GLY A 46 20.82 0.03 1.85
C GLY A 46 19.36 -0.33 2.07
N TRP A 47 18.62 -0.70 1.00
CA TRP A 47 17.24 -1.15 1.08
C TRP A 47 17.18 -2.69 1.08
N ASP A 48 16.98 -3.29 2.25
CA ASP A 48 16.91 -4.74 2.40
C ASP A 48 15.48 -5.25 2.49
N ILE A 49 15.29 -6.54 2.15
CA ILE A 49 13.99 -7.21 2.25
C ILE A 49 13.51 -7.19 3.70
N TYR A 50 12.35 -6.61 3.91
CA TYR A 50 11.62 -6.69 5.17
C TYR A 50 10.59 -7.83 5.15
N ASP A 51 9.77 -7.92 4.10
CA ASP A 51 8.73 -8.93 3.95
C ASP A 51 8.43 -9.21 2.48
N VAL A 52 7.87 -10.39 2.20
CA VAL A 52 7.43 -10.79 0.87
C VAL A 52 6.02 -11.36 0.91
N GLY A 53 5.29 -11.22 -0.20
CA GLY A 53 3.98 -11.80 -0.36
C GLY A 53 3.68 -12.13 -1.81
N GLN A 54 2.77 -13.06 -2.05
CA GLN A 54 2.30 -13.34 -3.40
C GLN A 54 0.81 -13.73 -3.44
N GLN A 55 0.21 -13.59 -4.60
CA GLN A 55 -1.14 -14.09 -4.84
C GLN A 55 -1.12 -15.63 -4.86
N LYS A 56 -2.19 -16.22 -4.30
CA LYS A 56 -2.36 -17.67 -4.36
C LYS A 56 -2.71 -18.09 -5.78
N SER A 57 -1.97 -19.06 -6.31
CA SER A 57 -2.28 -19.78 -7.56
C SER A 57 -2.10 -21.26 -7.32
N LYS A 58 -3.05 -22.07 -7.85
CA LYS A 58 -2.95 -23.53 -7.79
C LYS A 58 -2.14 -24.10 -8.96
N THR A 59 -2.10 -23.38 -10.08
CA THR A 59 -1.51 -23.87 -11.34
C THR A 59 -0.11 -23.35 -11.60
N SER A 60 0.22 -22.15 -11.15
CA SER A 60 1.50 -21.51 -11.45
C SER A 60 1.93 -20.60 -10.28
N PRO A 61 2.25 -21.19 -9.11
CA PRO A 61 2.58 -20.41 -7.91
C PRO A 61 3.84 -19.56 -8.06
N ASP A 62 4.78 -19.96 -8.91
CA ASP A 62 6.07 -19.34 -9.15
C ASP A 62 6.06 -18.22 -10.22
N THR A 63 4.89 -17.93 -10.82
CA THR A 63 4.75 -16.86 -11.82
C THR A 63 3.77 -15.78 -11.39
N THR A 64 3.02 -16.01 -10.31
CA THR A 64 1.96 -15.10 -9.85
C THR A 64 2.48 -13.74 -9.46
N ARG A 65 1.56 -12.78 -9.39
CA ARG A 65 1.85 -11.46 -8.84
C ARG A 65 2.36 -11.58 -7.42
N HIS A 66 3.47 -10.90 -7.17
CA HIS A 66 4.13 -10.87 -5.87
C HIS A 66 4.53 -9.45 -5.47
N LEU A 67 4.79 -9.28 -4.20
CA LEU A 67 5.18 -8.04 -3.54
C LEU A 67 6.45 -8.30 -2.73
N VAL A 68 7.38 -7.37 -2.83
CA VAL A 68 8.52 -7.27 -1.91
C VAL A 68 8.44 -5.93 -1.20
N ARG A 69 8.59 -5.96 0.11
CA ARG A 69 8.70 -4.78 0.98
C ARG A 69 10.15 -4.61 1.36
N PHE A 70 10.68 -3.43 1.13
CA PHE A 70 12.05 -3.08 1.49
C PHE A 70 12.05 -2.00 2.57
N ARG A 71 12.96 -2.11 3.52
CA ARG A 71 13.27 -1.08 4.51
C ARG A 71 14.71 -0.64 4.37
N HIS A 72 14.96 0.65 4.54
CA HIS A 72 16.30 1.17 4.56
C HIS A 72 16.97 0.87 5.90
N ASN A 73 18.25 0.48 5.88
CA ASN A 73 19.00 0.10 7.06
C ASN A 73 19.08 1.21 8.12
N ASP A 74 19.18 2.46 7.68
CA ASP A 74 19.29 3.61 8.57
C ASP A 74 17.95 3.98 9.27
N PHE A 75 16.81 3.59 8.67
CA PHE A 75 15.47 3.90 9.21
C PHE A 75 14.76 2.69 9.82
N GLY A 76 15.39 1.51 9.80
CA GLY A 76 14.72 0.21 9.93
C GLY A 76 14.12 -0.12 11.29
N SER A 77 14.54 0.49 12.40
CA SER A 77 14.04 0.17 13.75
C SER A 77 13.49 1.35 14.54
N VAL A 78 13.79 2.57 14.13
CA VAL A 78 13.48 3.78 14.90
C VAL A 78 12.75 4.84 14.08
N GLY A 79 12.05 4.46 13.05
CA GLY A 79 11.37 5.37 12.14
C GLY A 79 11.00 6.73 12.78
N LEU A 80 10.94 7.79 12.03
CA LEU A 80 10.56 9.10 12.57
C LEU A 80 9.13 9.03 13.12
N ASN A 81 8.98 9.29 14.42
CA ASN A 81 7.70 9.21 15.14
C ASN A 81 6.96 7.87 15.00
N GLY A 82 7.70 6.74 14.99
CA GLY A 82 7.10 5.40 14.85
C GLY A 82 6.64 5.05 13.45
N ASN A 83 6.99 5.84 12.43
CA ASN A 83 6.72 5.57 11.02
C ASN A 83 8.01 5.19 10.30
N VAL A 84 7.99 4.08 9.56
CA VAL A 84 9.13 3.56 8.82
C VAL A 84 8.87 3.67 7.32
N PRO A 85 9.74 4.35 6.56
CA PRO A 85 9.62 4.36 5.10
C PRO A 85 9.91 2.96 4.53
N GLU A 86 9.07 2.54 3.60
CA GLU A 86 9.24 1.30 2.86
C GLU A 86 9.08 1.53 1.36
N ILE A 87 9.86 0.81 0.58
CA ILE A 87 9.63 0.65 -0.86
C ILE A 87 8.82 -0.63 -1.05
N LEU A 88 7.69 -0.49 -1.73
CA LEU A 88 6.83 -1.60 -2.14
C LEU A 88 7.08 -1.88 -3.61
N PHE A 89 7.71 -2.99 -3.89
CA PHE A 89 7.92 -3.46 -5.25
C PHE A 89 6.93 -4.56 -5.59
N THR A 90 6.17 -4.39 -6.69
CA THR A 90 5.29 -5.43 -7.20
C THR A 90 5.74 -5.88 -8.57
N ASN A 91 5.73 -7.18 -8.81
CA ASN A 91 6.05 -7.79 -10.07
C ASN A 91 5.14 -9.00 -10.38
N SER A 92 5.17 -9.48 -11.61
CA SER A 92 4.48 -10.70 -12.01
C SER A 92 5.21 -11.34 -13.21
N HIS A 93 5.46 -12.63 -13.12
CA HIS A 93 6.13 -13.38 -14.18
C HIS A 93 5.15 -14.04 -15.15
N ASP A 94 3.84 -13.88 -14.92
CA ASP A 94 2.76 -14.34 -15.80
C ASP A 94 2.37 -13.34 -16.91
N ARG A 95 3.14 -12.24 -17.06
CA ARG A 95 2.96 -11.16 -18.06
C ARG A 95 1.68 -10.33 -17.91
N THR A 96 0.92 -10.51 -16.85
CA THR A 96 -0.34 -9.80 -16.66
C THR A 96 -0.15 -8.39 -16.16
N LYS A 97 1.03 -8.07 -15.58
CA LYS A 97 1.30 -6.77 -14.97
C LYS A 97 2.75 -6.30 -15.17
N SER A 98 2.89 -5.00 -15.26
CA SER A 98 4.18 -4.31 -15.21
C SER A 98 4.77 -4.36 -13.80
N MET A 99 6.07 -4.18 -13.71
CA MET A 99 6.75 -3.90 -12.44
C MET A 99 6.35 -2.52 -11.94
N THR A 100 6.06 -2.40 -10.65
CA THR A 100 5.77 -1.11 -10.04
C THR A 100 6.50 -0.94 -8.72
N PHE A 101 7.05 0.24 -8.52
CA PHE A 101 7.59 0.68 -7.25
C PHE A 101 6.64 1.71 -6.65
N HIS A 102 6.33 1.55 -5.39
CA HIS A 102 5.59 2.52 -4.60
C HIS A 102 6.39 2.80 -3.33
N VAL A 103 6.42 4.04 -2.94
CA VAL A 103 6.94 4.40 -1.61
C VAL A 103 5.79 4.42 -0.63
N GLY A 104 6.03 3.92 0.55
CA GLY A 104 5.04 3.87 1.61
C GLY A 104 5.66 4.19 2.96
N LEU A 105 4.83 4.66 3.89
CA LEU A 105 5.17 4.73 5.30
C LEU A 105 4.37 3.68 6.06
N PHE A 106 5.05 2.96 6.92
CA PHE A 106 4.46 1.96 7.81
C PHE A 106 4.59 2.40 9.25
N ARG A 107 3.47 2.45 9.94
CA ARG A 107 3.46 2.72 11.38
C ARG A 107 3.83 1.45 12.13
N LEU A 108 4.86 1.49 12.97
CA LEU A 108 5.39 0.30 13.67
C LEU A 108 4.39 -0.33 14.65
N ILE A 109 3.48 0.45 15.22
CA ILE A 109 2.52 0.00 16.22
C ILE A 109 1.23 -0.61 15.62
N CYS A 110 1.02 -0.53 14.32
CA CYS A 110 -0.08 -1.17 13.65
C CYS A 110 0.41 -2.13 12.55
N SER A 111 -0.26 -3.26 12.41
CA SER A 111 0.04 -4.24 11.35
C SER A 111 -0.47 -3.80 9.97
N ASN A 112 -1.17 -2.69 9.89
CA ASN A 112 -1.68 -2.12 8.65
C ASN A 112 -0.56 -1.38 7.95
N GLY A 113 -0.18 -1.86 6.78
CA GLY A 113 0.73 -1.12 5.92
C GLY A 113 0.08 0.18 5.48
N LEU A 114 0.52 1.32 6.03
CA LEU A 114 0.17 2.62 5.51
C LEU A 114 0.95 2.82 4.22
N VAL A 115 0.27 2.82 3.10
CA VAL A 115 0.86 3.21 1.83
C VAL A 115 0.49 4.65 1.58
N ILE A 116 1.45 5.54 1.78
CA ILE A 116 1.36 6.89 1.27
C ILE A 116 1.87 6.86 -0.16
N ALA A 117 0.99 6.74 -1.10
CA ALA A 117 1.28 6.99 -2.49
C ALA A 117 0.86 8.43 -2.81
N ASP A 118 1.55 9.38 -2.26
CA ASP A 118 1.46 10.76 -2.73
C ASP A 118 2.02 10.81 -4.17
N LYS A 119 1.42 11.62 -5.02
CA LYS A 119 1.90 11.89 -6.39
C LYS A 119 3.35 12.41 -6.39
N THR A 120 3.82 12.97 -5.28
CA THR A 120 5.21 13.41 -5.06
C THR A 120 6.17 12.26 -4.79
N PHE A 121 5.71 11.07 -4.33
CA PHE A 121 6.57 9.91 -4.04
C PHE A 121 6.95 9.06 -5.23
N GLY A 122 6.63 9.45 -6.42
CA GLY A 122 7.03 8.73 -7.62
C GLY A 122 6.52 7.28 -7.67
N LYS A 123 5.58 7.03 -8.55
CA LYS A 123 5.24 5.69 -8.99
C LYS A 123 6.06 5.38 -10.22
N LEU A 124 7.05 4.51 -10.10
CA LEU A 124 7.77 4.02 -11.25
C LEU A 124 7.08 2.77 -11.79
N ASN A 125 6.65 2.81 -13.05
CA ASN A 125 6.09 1.68 -13.77
C ASN A 125 7.06 1.27 -14.88
N LEU A 126 7.62 0.09 -14.78
CA LEU A 126 8.52 -0.48 -15.77
C LEU A 126 7.84 -1.64 -16.50
N LYS A 127 7.92 -1.63 -17.83
CA LYS A 127 7.35 -2.70 -18.65
C LYS A 127 8.37 -3.82 -18.85
N HIS A 128 7.87 -5.05 -18.92
CA HIS A 128 8.66 -6.23 -19.32
C HIS A 128 8.89 -6.25 -20.85
N ASN A 129 9.67 -5.33 -21.37
CA ASN A 129 10.01 -5.33 -22.79
C ASN A 129 11.46 -4.90 -23.03
N THR A 130 12.01 -5.28 -24.19
CA THR A 130 13.40 -5.02 -24.59
C THR A 130 13.68 -3.55 -24.95
N VAL A 131 12.65 -2.72 -25.09
CA VAL A 131 12.80 -1.31 -25.54
C VAL A 131 12.69 -0.33 -24.36
N MET A 132 11.83 -0.66 -23.37
CA MET A 132 11.56 0.18 -22.19
C MET A 132 11.56 -0.68 -20.91
N GLY A 133 12.50 -1.62 -20.82
CA GLY A 133 12.63 -2.55 -19.71
C GLY A 133 13.33 -1.94 -18.50
N TYR A 134 13.52 -2.78 -17.49
CA TYR A 134 14.22 -2.45 -16.28
C TYR A 134 15.65 -1.99 -16.58
N SER A 135 16.06 -0.88 -15.97
CA SER A 135 17.44 -0.46 -15.89
C SER A 135 17.82 -0.15 -14.43
N PHE A 136 19.05 -0.44 -14.08
CA PHE A 136 19.59 -0.08 -12.78
C PHE A 136 19.57 1.43 -12.52
N GLU A 137 19.75 2.23 -13.57
CA GLU A 137 19.73 3.69 -13.49
C GLU A 137 18.33 4.22 -13.13
N ASP A 138 17.26 3.65 -13.74
CA ASP A 138 15.88 4.02 -13.40
C ASP A 138 15.57 3.75 -11.92
N VAL A 139 16.07 2.63 -11.40
CA VAL A 139 15.94 2.28 -9.96
C VAL A 139 16.72 3.25 -9.10
N ARG A 140 17.92 3.62 -9.49
CA ARG A 140 18.76 4.59 -8.79
C ARG A 140 18.10 5.97 -8.72
N GLU A 141 17.60 6.47 -9.84
CA GLU A 141 16.85 7.73 -9.91
C GLU A 141 15.63 7.71 -9.01
N MET A 142 14.86 6.62 -9.07
CA MET A 142 13.70 6.45 -8.19
C MET A 142 14.10 6.48 -6.71
N ILE A 143 15.13 5.75 -6.29
CA ILE A 143 15.59 5.71 -4.89
C ILE A 143 16.04 7.10 -4.44
N THR A 144 16.78 7.81 -5.29
CA THR A 144 17.22 9.19 -5.02
C THR A 144 16.00 10.10 -4.83
N GLY A 145 15.03 10.07 -5.75
CA GLY A 145 13.81 10.84 -5.64
C GLY A 145 13.00 10.53 -4.39
N VAL A 146 12.89 9.25 -4.02
CA VAL A 146 12.28 8.82 -2.75
C VAL A 146 12.97 9.43 -1.55
N THR A 147 14.28 9.33 -1.50
CA THR A 147 15.08 9.82 -0.36
C THR A 147 14.96 11.33 -0.21
N GLU A 148 14.91 12.07 -1.32
CA GLU A 148 14.73 13.52 -1.34
C GLU A 148 13.31 13.95 -0.91
N THR A 149 12.29 13.13 -1.18
CA THR A 149 10.89 13.46 -0.85
C THR A 149 10.46 13.04 0.55
N LEU A 150 11.16 12.10 1.20
CA LEU A 150 10.84 11.64 2.55
C LEU A 150 10.68 12.78 3.58
N PRO A 151 11.54 13.81 3.64
CA PRO A 151 11.36 14.92 4.58
C PRO A 151 10.00 15.62 4.42
N THR A 152 9.57 15.87 3.18
CA THR A 152 8.27 16.51 2.90
C THR A 152 7.10 15.71 3.43
N VAL A 153 7.18 14.38 3.38
CA VAL A 153 6.13 13.51 3.92
C VAL A 153 6.12 13.52 5.43
N PHE A 154 7.27 13.51 6.05
CA PHE A 154 7.34 13.63 7.50
C PHE A 154 6.80 14.98 7.98
N ASP A 155 7.05 16.06 7.25
CA ASP A 155 6.46 17.36 7.54
C ASP A 155 4.93 17.35 7.37
N LYS A 156 4.39 16.66 6.37
CA LYS A 156 2.94 16.45 6.23
C LYS A 156 2.35 15.68 7.41
N ILE A 157 2.98 14.57 7.83
CA ILE A 157 2.51 13.82 9.01
C ILE A 157 2.52 14.71 10.24
N LYS A 158 3.58 15.48 10.44
CA LYS A 158 3.68 16.44 11.55
C LYS A 158 2.58 17.50 11.47
N SER A 159 2.25 18.00 10.29
CA SER A 159 1.10 18.88 10.08
C SER A 159 -0.21 18.19 10.47
N PHE A 160 -0.42 16.95 10.06
CA PHE A 160 -1.62 16.17 10.44
C PHE A 160 -1.70 15.94 11.97
N GLU A 161 -0.57 15.72 12.64
CA GLU A 161 -0.52 15.62 14.11
C GLU A 161 -0.91 16.93 14.81
N GLN A 162 -0.66 18.08 14.16
CA GLN A 162 -0.98 19.41 14.70
C GLN A 162 -2.40 19.90 14.31
N THR A 163 -3.04 19.25 13.35
CA THR A 163 -4.39 19.63 12.88
C THR A 163 -5.45 18.94 13.73
N GLU A 164 -6.04 19.68 14.67
CA GLU A 164 -7.16 19.16 15.48
C GLU A 164 -8.45 19.10 14.67
N LEU A 165 -9.15 17.98 14.76
CA LEU A 165 -10.46 17.78 14.14
C LEU A 165 -11.56 17.88 15.20
N ASN A 166 -12.58 18.65 14.90
CA ASN A 166 -13.83 18.57 15.66
C ASN A 166 -14.60 17.28 15.30
N GLU A 167 -15.66 16.97 16.06
CA GLU A 167 -16.43 15.75 15.88
C GLU A 167 -17.04 15.64 14.46
N SER A 168 -17.57 16.74 13.94
CA SER A 168 -18.16 16.74 12.58
C SER A 168 -17.13 16.50 11.49
N GLN A 169 -15.92 17.04 11.64
CA GLN A 169 -14.82 16.80 10.70
C GLN A 169 -14.32 15.35 10.76
N ALA A 170 -14.21 14.77 11.97
CA ALA A 170 -13.84 13.37 12.13
C ALA A 170 -14.87 12.42 11.49
N VAL A 171 -16.16 12.69 11.68
CA VAL A 171 -17.27 11.96 11.04
C VAL A 171 -17.20 12.09 9.52
N GLU A 172 -16.99 13.29 8.99
CA GLU A 172 -16.89 13.52 7.54
C GLU A 172 -15.69 12.78 6.93
N LEU A 173 -14.53 12.77 7.60
CA LEU A 173 -13.37 11.99 7.17
C LEU A 173 -13.72 10.49 7.11
N ALA A 174 -14.41 9.96 8.11
CA ALA A 174 -14.80 8.55 8.14
C ALA A 174 -15.82 8.20 7.04
N ILE A 175 -16.75 9.10 6.71
CA ILE A 175 -17.69 8.95 5.59
C ILE A 175 -16.94 8.87 4.26
N GLN A 176 -16.04 9.81 4.00
CA GLN A 176 -15.24 9.83 2.76
C GLN A 176 -14.31 8.62 2.66
N ALA A 177 -13.73 8.19 3.76
CA ALA A 177 -12.90 6.98 3.82
C ALA A 177 -13.71 5.71 3.51
N PHE A 178 -14.94 5.60 4.00
CA PHE A 178 -15.83 4.50 3.64
C PHE A 178 -16.13 4.50 2.15
N ALA A 179 -16.46 5.65 1.57
CA ALA A 179 -16.69 5.80 0.14
C ALA A 179 -15.45 5.44 -0.71
N ALA A 180 -14.25 5.78 -0.24
CA ALA A 180 -13.00 5.42 -0.92
C ALA A 180 -12.85 3.90 -1.10
N ARG A 181 -13.40 3.08 -0.20
CA ARG A 181 -13.43 1.63 -0.32
C ARG A 181 -14.59 1.10 -1.16
N TYR A 182 -15.80 1.66 -1.01
CA TYR A 182 -17.05 1.10 -1.57
C TYR A 182 -17.60 1.88 -2.77
N THR A 183 -16.97 3.02 -3.11
CA THR A 183 -17.35 3.84 -4.30
C THR A 183 -18.82 4.29 -4.24
N GLU A 184 -19.25 4.78 -3.07
CA GLU A 184 -20.61 5.23 -2.83
C GLU A 184 -20.79 6.67 -3.36
N TYR A 185 -21.14 6.79 -4.64
CA TYR A 185 -21.49 8.06 -5.29
C TYR A 185 -22.92 8.02 -5.81
N ASN A 186 -23.62 9.13 -5.71
CA ASN A 186 -24.96 9.27 -6.27
C ASN A 186 -24.92 9.40 -7.82
N LYS A 187 -26.10 9.47 -8.45
CA LYS A 187 -26.23 9.55 -9.92
C LYS A 187 -25.55 10.77 -10.53
N ASP A 188 -25.34 11.84 -9.75
CA ASP A 188 -24.70 13.08 -10.19
C ASP A 188 -23.18 13.06 -9.96
N GLY A 189 -22.64 11.93 -9.50
CA GLY A 189 -21.22 11.76 -9.18
C GLY A 189 -20.80 12.37 -7.85
N ASN A 190 -21.75 12.85 -7.03
CA ASN A 190 -21.49 13.37 -5.70
C ASN A 190 -21.50 12.23 -4.66
N LEU A 191 -20.78 12.45 -3.55
CA LEU A 191 -20.75 11.51 -2.44
C LEU A 191 -22.16 11.33 -1.85
N ASP A 192 -22.63 10.08 -1.82
CA ASP A 192 -23.94 9.74 -1.21
C ASP A 192 -23.81 9.58 0.32
N ARG A 193 -23.74 10.72 1.02
CA ARG A 193 -23.60 10.74 2.48
C ARG A 193 -24.76 10.06 3.19
N SER A 194 -25.98 10.24 2.67
CA SER A 194 -27.20 9.68 3.29
C SER A 194 -27.20 8.15 3.20
N GLY A 195 -26.84 7.62 2.03
CA GLY A 195 -26.67 6.18 1.81
C GLY A 195 -25.58 5.60 2.68
N ILE A 196 -24.42 6.26 2.80
CA ILE A 196 -23.32 5.80 3.64
C ILE A 196 -23.73 5.76 5.11
N VAL A 197 -24.27 6.84 5.66
CA VAL A 197 -24.67 6.91 7.09
C VAL A 197 -25.74 5.88 7.42
N SER A 198 -26.63 5.55 6.47
CA SER A 198 -27.63 4.49 6.66
C SER A 198 -27.06 3.08 6.48
N SER A 199 -25.92 2.93 5.81
CA SER A 199 -25.32 1.62 5.51
C SER A 199 -24.29 1.17 6.53
N VAL A 200 -23.64 2.07 7.27
CA VAL A 200 -22.55 1.76 8.21
C VAL A 200 -22.62 2.64 9.46
N ASP A 201 -22.31 2.07 10.61
CA ASP A 201 -22.12 2.83 11.85
C ASP A 201 -20.77 3.55 11.81
N ILE A 202 -20.81 4.80 11.37
CA ILE A 202 -19.61 5.65 11.22
C ILE A 202 -18.85 5.80 12.54
N ASN A 203 -19.55 5.90 13.68
CA ASN A 203 -18.90 6.06 14.97
C ASN A 203 -17.97 4.87 15.31
N LYS A 204 -18.29 3.66 14.84
CA LYS A 204 -17.40 2.50 15.01
C LYS A 204 -16.08 2.63 14.26
N LEU A 205 -16.05 3.35 13.14
CA LEU A 205 -14.80 3.60 12.44
C LEU A 205 -13.87 4.55 13.21
N LEU A 206 -14.44 5.37 14.11
CA LEU A 206 -13.72 6.37 14.90
C LEU A 206 -13.21 5.86 16.25
N ILE A 207 -13.63 4.66 16.69
CA ILE A 207 -13.18 4.09 17.97
C ILE A 207 -11.70 3.71 17.88
N PRO A 208 -10.82 4.25 18.72
CA PRO A 208 -9.41 3.88 18.72
C PRO A 208 -9.20 2.45 19.25
N TYR A 209 -8.23 1.72 18.69
CA TYR A 209 -7.78 0.43 19.25
C TYR A 209 -6.71 0.61 20.33
N ARG A 210 -6.03 1.76 20.37
CA ARG A 210 -4.88 2.04 21.22
C ARG A 210 -5.02 3.42 21.85
N ALA A 211 -4.41 3.60 23.01
CA ALA A 211 -4.40 4.88 23.70
C ALA A 211 -3.69 5.99 22.88
N GLU A 212 -2.66 5.62 22.12
CA GLU A 212 -1.92 6.52 21.24
C GLU A 212 -2.78 7.10 20.11
N ASP A 213 -3.83 6.41 19.72
CA ASP A 213 -4.78 6.85 18.71
C ASP A 213 -6.03 7.56 19.30
N ALA A 214 -6.09 7.78 20.62
CA ALA A 214 -7.21 8.44 21.26
C ALA A 214 -7.35 9.95 20.96
N PRO A 215 -6.25 10.76 20.81
CA PRO A 215 -6.38 12.16 20.41
C PRO A 215 -7.18 12.37 19.12
N ASN A 216 -7.79 13.56 18.97
CA ASN A 216 -8.61 13.89 17.80
C ASN A 216 -7.88 14.76 16.76
N ASN A 217 -6.56 14.61 16.63
CA ASN A 217 -5.88 15.23 15.50
C ASN A 217 -6.07 14.41 14.21
N LEU A 218 -5.85 15.04 13.08
CA LEU A 218 -6.05 14.44 11.77
C LEU A 218 -5.27 13.13 11.60
N TRP A 219 -4.03 13.04 12.12
CA TRP A 219 -3.20 11.84 12.01
C TRP A 219 -3.80 10.64 12.76
N THR A 220 -4.22 10.83 13.99
CA THR A 220 -4.80 9.74 14.81
C THR A 220 -6.18 9.33 14.30
N VAL A 221 -7.02 10.28 13.88
CA VAL A 221 -8.33 9.98 13.27
C VAL A 221 -8.15 9.22 11.97
N TYR A 222 -7.22 9.65 11.10
CA TYR A 222 -6.88 8.95 9.88
C TYR A 222 -6.45 7.49 10.16
N ASN A 223 -5.54 7.27 11.12
CA ASN A 223 -5.07 5.92 11.44
C ASN A 223 -6.19 5.03 11.98
N ARG A 224 -7.08 5.54 12.85
CA ARG A 224 -8.26 4.79 13.33
C ARG A 224 -9.13 4.29 12.20
N VAL A 225 -9.46 5.21 11.30
CA VAL A 225 -10.34 4.93 10.15
C VAL A 225 -9.67 4.01 9.14
N GLN A 226 -8.43 4.31 8.78
CA GLN A 226 -7.65 3.51 7.84
C GLN A 226 -7.52 2.06 8.31
N GLU A 227 -7.18 1.82 9.57
CA GLU A 227 -7.01 0.48 10.13
C GLU A 227 -8.30 -0.34 10.01
N LYS A 228 -9.46 0.24 10.33
CA LYS A 228 -10.75 -0.43 10.22
C LYS A 228 -11.18 -0.64 8.77
N ILE A 229 -11.03 0.36 7.93
CA ILE A 229 -11.33 0.27 6.50
C ILE A 229 -10.50 -0.84 5.84
N MET A 230 -9.21 -0.91 6.11
CA MET A 230 -8.32 -1.92 5.54
C MET A 230 -8.50 -3.30 6.16
N GLY A 231 -8.65 -3.36 7.48
CA GLY A 231 -8.83 -4.60 8.26
C GLY A 231 -10.23 -5.22 8.13
N GLY A 232 -11.24 -4.43 7.77
CA GLY A 232 -12.63 -4.89 7.67
C GLY A 232 -13.31 -5.08 9.04
N ASP A 233 -12.87 -4.35 10.07
CA ASP A 233 -13.46 -4.45 11.40
C ASP A 233 -14.66 -3.52 11.59
N PHE A 234 -15.66 -3.71 10.74
CA PHE A 234 -16.97 -3.06 10.81
C PHE A 234 -18.01 -3.86 10.04
N LYS A 235 -19.29 -3.58 10.31
CA LYS A 235 -20.42 -4.13 9.55
C LYS A 235 -21.00 -3.04 8.68
N HIS A 236 -21.44 -3.41 7.49
CA HIS A 236 -22.15 -2.52 6.57
C HIS A 236 -23.29 -3.23 5.85
N VAL A 237 -24.28 -2.46 5.45
CA VAL A 237 -25.40 -2.94 4.62
C VAL A 237 -24.95 -2.86 3.15
N GLY A 238 -25.03 -3.97 2.44
CA GLY A 238 -24.74 -4.00 1.00
C GLY A 238 -25.87 -3.40 0.17
N SER A 239 -25.64 -3.24 -1.14
CA SER A 239 -26.66 -2.76 -2.10
C SER A 239 -27.93 -3.59 -2.17
N ASP A 240 -27.87 -4.84 -1.70
CA ASP A 240 -29.02 -5.76 -1.58
C ASP A 240 -29.75 -5.66 -0.22
N GLY A 241 -29.40 -4.68 0.62
CA GLY A 241 -30.01 -4.47 1.94
C GLY A 241 -29.54 -5.44 3.03
N ILE A 242 -28.56 -6.32 2.76
CA ILE A 242 -28.10 -7.32 3.73
C ILE A 242 -26.92 -6.79 4.53
N LEU A 243 -27.04 -6.88 5.88
CA LEU A 243 -25.93 -6.52 6.79
C LEU A 243 -24.81 -7.58 6.72
N ARG A 244 -23.59 -7.15 6.44
CA ARG A 244 -22.40 -8.00 6.32
C ARG A 244 -21.24 -7.49 7.16
N GLN A 245 -20.43 -8.41 7.63
CA GLN A 245 -19.10 -8.08 8.15
C GLN A 245 -18.17 -7.76 6.97
N ALA A 246 -17.51 -6.61 7.00
CA ALA A 246 -16.46 -6.30 6.05
C ALA A 246 -15.30 -7.30 6.17
N ARG A 247 -14.56 -7.53 5.09
CA ARG A 247 -13.43 -8.46 5.06
C ARG A 247 -12.12 -7.70 4.92
N PRO A 248 -11.01 -8.19 5.50
CA PRO A 248 -9.70 -7.61 5.26
C PRO A 248 -9.36 -7.55 3.77
N ILE A 249 -8.74 -6.47 3.33
CA ILE A 249 -8.31 -6.30 1.95
C ILE A 249 -7.00 -7.05 1.74
N LYS A 250 -7.08 -8.22 1.10
CA LYS A 250 -5.93 -9.12 0.85
C LYS A 250 -5.32 -8.94 -0.54
N ASN A 251 -6.03 -8.32 -1.47
CA ASN A 251 -5.50 -8.05 -2.80
C ASN A 251 -4.54 -6.86 -2.73
N ILE A 252 -3.29 -7.08 -3.11
CA ILE A 252 -2.20 -6.10 -3.02
C ILE A 252 -2.53 -4.80 -3.76
N MET A 253 -3.02 -4.90 -5.01
CA MET A 253 -3.30 -3.72 -5.81
C MET A 253 -4.51 -2.93 -5.31
N LEU A 254 -5.54 -3.63 -4.82
CA LEU A 254 -6.68 -2.98 -4.19
C LEU A 254 -6.28 -2.31 -2.88
N ASN A 255 -5.42 -2.95 -2.10
CA ASN A 255 -4.86 -2.38 -0.87
C ASN A 255 -4.13 -1.06 -1.16
N LEU A 256 -3.21 -1.06 -2.12
CA LEU A 256 -2.49 0.14 -2.56
C LEU A 256 -3.46 1.24 -3.00
N SER A 257 -4.37 0.94 -3.92
CA SER A 257 -5.31 1.92 -4.46
C SER A 257 -6.26 2.53 -3.42
N ILE A 258 -6.68 1.76 -2.42
CA ILE A 258 -7.53 2.29 -1.35
C ILE A 258 -6.70 3.17 -0.41
N ASN A 259 -5.49 2.79 -0.05
CA ASN A 259 -4.62 3.63 0.77
C ASN A 259 -4.26 4.96 0.08
N GLU A 260 -4.01 4.96 -1.24
CA GLU A 260 -3.85 6.19 -2.02
C GLU A 260 -5.05 7.13 -1.84
N ARG A 261 -6.26 6.60 -2.05
CA ARG A 261 -7.50 7.39 -1.88
C ARG A 261 -7.75 7.85 -0.45
N LEU A 262 -7.43 7.01 0.53
CA LEU A 262 -7.55 7.39 1.95
C LEU A 262 -6.61 8.54 2.30
N TRP A 263 -5.40 8.53 1.74
CA TRP A 263 -4.46 9.64 1.92
C TRP A 263 -4.95 10.93 1.28
N GLU A 264 -5.44 10.86 0.03
CA GLU A 264 -6.06 12.00 -0.67
C GLU A 264 -7.26 12.58 0.12
N VAL A 265 -8.04 11.72 0.77
CA VAL A 265 -9.11 12.15 1.68
C VAL A 265 -8.53 12.92 2.87
N ALA A 266 -7.51 12.38 3.53
CA ALA A 266 -6.91 13.06 4.68
C ALA A 266 -6.31 14.43 4.33
N GLU A 267 -5.68 14.57 3.16
CA GLU A 267 -5.12 15.84 2.68
C GLU A 267 -6.15 16.96 2.53
N GLN A 268 -7.44 16.65 2.39
CA GLN A 268 -8.51 17.65 2.31
C GLN A 268 -8.83 18.30 3.66
N PHE A 269 -8.36 17.73 4.75
CA PHE A 269 -8.57 18.23 6.12
C PHE A 269 -7.30 18.90 6.71
N ALA A 270 -6.19 18.90 5.97
CA ALA A 270 -4.89 19.44 6.40
C ALA A 270 -4.82 20.98 6.40
#